data_093de290cd72aaaa204e7eb32f6a158a
#
_entry.id   093de290cd72aaaa204e7eb32f6a158a
#
_cell.length_a   1.000
_cell.length_b   1.000
_cell.length_c   1.000
_cell.angle_alpha   90.00
_cell.angle_beta   90.00
_cell.angle_gamma   90.00
#
_symmetry.space_group_name_H-M   'P 1'
#
loop_
_entity.id
_entity.type
_entity.pdbx_description
1 polymer ?
#
loop_
_entity_poly.entity_id
_entity_poly.type
_entity_poly.pdbx_seq_one_letter_code
_entity_poly.pdbx_strand_id
1 'polypeptide(L)'
;MIEAAVVECAYAGCDTIWIVCNDDISPVVRYKIGDFIQDPVYLFNGYGAAPSTTLRRIPIYWVPIHPKDRDRRDCLSWSVIHGALSSFKVASSLSAWLIPDKYYVSFPHGLFDPKPLQKLRTKIKTQNNFYVSSDNNTVENDYYTSFTFGKDEFVKYRRNIRKGTGMWSSEDLDSRGIPTKTLPIEERWSAKHFKLSDVFKELDITTSLVYEAPDFYNLADWNSYRNYLASEFCETVSRPPKEMFYYREFNYIGEKQ
;
A
#
# COMPACT_ATOMS: atom_id res chain seq x y z
N MET A 1 -3.72 11.91 -4.96
CA MET A 1 -2.77 10.95 -4.38
C MET A 1 -3.44 9.62 -4.00
N ILE A 2 -4.30 9.53 -2.97
CA ILE A 2 -4.92 8.23 -2.58
C ILE A 2 -5.77 7.60 -3.70
N GLU A 3 -6.48 8.38 -4.52
CA GLU A 3 -7.20 7.87 -5.68
C GLU A 3 -6.24 7.20 -6.68
N ALA A 4 -5.07 7.79 -6.92
CA ALA A 4 -4.06 7.22 -7.81
C ALA A 4 -3.55 5.86 -7.30
N ALA A 5 -3.27 5.74 -6.00
CA ALA A 5 -2.85 4.47 -5.40
C ALA A 5 -3.93 3.37 -5.50
N VAL A 6 -5.20 3.74 -5.32
CA VAL A 6 -6.32 2.79 -5.47
C VAL A 6 -6.48 2.36 -6.94
N VAL A 7 -6.34 3.30 -7.89
CA VAL A 7 -6.37 3.01 -9.33
C VAL A 7 -5.20 2.13 -9.74
N GLU A 8 -4.03 2.39 -9.20
CA GLU A 8 -2.84 1.55 -9.42
C GLU A 8 -3.10 0.10 -8.99
N CYS A 9 -3.62 -0.12 -7.77
CA CYS A 9 -4.00 -1.46 -7.31
C CYS A 9 -5.00 -2.14 -8.26
N ALA A 10 -5.96 -1.37 -8.79
CA ALA A 10 -6.93 -1.89 -9.74
C ALA A 10 -6.27 -2.28 -11.08
N TYR A 11 -5.35 -1.47 -11.62
CA TYR A 11 -4.58 -1.82 -12.81
C TYR A 11 -3.62 -2.98 -12.59
N ALA A 12 -3.04 -3.12 -11.40
CA ALA A 12 -2.21 -4.27 -11.03
C ALA A 12 -3.00 -5.59 -10.93
N GLY A 13 -4.33 -5.51 -10.85
CA GLY A 13 -5.22 -6.68 -10.85
C GLY A 13 -5.52 -7.23 -9.46
N CYS A 14 -5.45 -6.41 -8.43
CA CYS A 14 -5.86 -6.79 -7.08
C CYS A 14 -7.31 -7.25 -7.02
N ASP A 15 -7.59 -8.28 -6.23
CA ASP A 15 -8.96 -8.79 -6.01
C ASP A 15 -9.68 -8.01 -4.91
N THR A 16 -8.94 -7.46 -3.96
CA THR A 16 -9.41 -6.61 -2.87
C THR A 16 -8.40 -5.52 -2.56
N ILE A 17 -8.85 -4.38 -2.04
CA ILE A 17 -7.99 -3.27 -1.64
C ILE A 17 -8.20 -3.01 -0.15
N TRP A 18 -7.11 -2.86 0.60
CA TRP A 18 -7.12 -2.63 2.04
C TRP A 18 -6.43 -1.30 2.32
N ILE A 19 -7.20 -0.28 2.72
CA ILE A 19 -6.69 1.06 3.01
C ILE A 19 -6.45 1.18 4.51
N VAL A 20 -5.20 1.37 4.88
CA VAL A 20 -4.80 1.62 6.27
C VAL A 20 -4.68 3.13 6.47
N CYS A 21 -5.49 3.70 7.33
CA CYS A 21 -5.48 5.13 7.62
C CYS A 21 -5.97 5.42 9.04
N ASN A 22 -5.64 6.62 9.52
CA ASN A 22 -6.11 7.12 10.80
C ASN A 22 -7.63 7.35 10.77
N ASP A 23 -8.28 7.11 11.91
CA ASP A 23 -9.73 7.28 12.06
C ASP A 23 -10.18 8.71 11.79
N ASP A 24 -9.31 9.70 12.04
CA ASP A 24 -9.60 11.11 11.86
C ASP A 24 -9.80 11.49 10.38
N ILE A 25 -9.01 10.89 9.49
CA ILE A 25 -9.07 11.14 8.03
C ILE A 25 -9.88 10.08 7.27
N SER A 26 -10.06 8.91 7.86
CA SER A 26 -10.76 7.79 7.23
C SER A 26 -12.15 8.14 6.70
N PRO A 27 -13.02 8.87 7.44
CA PRO A 27 -14.34 9.25 6.93
C PRO A 27 -14.29 10.09 5.66
N VAL A 28 -13.35 11.05 5.60
CA VAL A 28 -13.20 11.94 4.44
C VAL A 28 -12.68 11.17 3.22
N VAL A 29 -11.68 10.32 3.43
CA VAL A 29 -11.11 9.48 2.36
C VAL A 29 -12.15 8.50 1.85
N ARG A 30 -12.90 7.86 2.76
CA ARG A 30 -13.97 6.92 2.41
C ARG A 30 -15.11 7.59 1.66
N TYR A 31 -15.48 8.80 2.06
CA TYR A 31 -16.48 9.59 1.34
C TYR A 31 -16.06 9.84 -0.11
N LYS A 32 -14.77 10.13 -0.32
CA LYS A 32 -14.23 10.44 -1.66
C LYS A 32 -14.05 9.21 -2.54
N ILE A 33 -13.59 8.09 -1.99
CA ILE A 33 -13.23 6.89 -2.75
C ILE A 33 -14.39 5.90 -2.84
N GLY A 34 -15.19 5.78 -1.78
CA GLY A 34 -16.25 4.79 -1.66
C GLY A 34 -15.76 3.44 -1.15
N ASP A 35 -16.63 2.44 -1.26
CA ASP A 35 -16.40 1.09 -0.72
C ASP A 35 -15.98 0.08 -1.80
N PHE A 36 -15.88 0.49 -3.05
CA PHE A 36 -15.37 -0.31 -4.16
C PHE A 36 -14.91 0.57 -5.33
N ILE A 37 -14.08 0.01 -6.19
CA ILE A 37 -13.66 0.58 -7.47
C ILE A 37 -14.02 -0.39 -8.58
N GLN A 38 -14.35 0.13 -9.76
CA GLN A 38 -14.56 -0.70 -10.96
C GLN A 38 -13.21 -1.08 -11.57
N ASP A 39 -13.07 -2.34 -11.95
CA ASP A 39 -11.84 -2.81 -12.61
C ASP A 39 -11.71 -2.14 -13.99
N PRO A 40 -10.64 -1.34 -14.22
CA PRO A 40 -10.46 -0.58 -15.44
C PRO A 40 -10.38 -1.45 -16.70
N VAL A 41 -9.89 -2.69 -16.57
CA VAL A 41 -9.80 -3.60 -17.72
C VAL A 41 -11.18 -3.98 -18.24
N TYR A 42 -12.12 -4.22 -17.34
CA TYR A 42 -13.51 -4.54 -17.72
C TYR A 42 -14.29 -3.31 -18.13
N LEU A 43 -13.96 -2.15 -17.55
CA LEU A 43 -14.63 -0.89 -17.86
C LEU A 43 -14.28 -0.37 -19.26
N PHE A 44 -13.00 -0.43 -19.65
CA PHE A 44 -12.51 0.23 -20.87
C PHE A 44 -12.32 -0.72 -22.07
N ASN A 45 -12.34 -2.04 -21.89
CA ASN A 45 -12.18 -3.00 -22.99
C ASN A 45 -13.47 -3.32 -23.77
N GLY A 46 -14.38 -2.37 -23.89
CA GLY A 46 -15.57 -2.52 -24.74
C GLY A 46 -16.75 -3.25 -24.11
N TYR A 47 -16.64 -3.68 -22.87
CA TYR A 47 -17.74 -4.24 -22.11
C TYR A 47 -18.71 -3.17 -21.56
N GLY A 48 -18.50 -1.91 -21.94
CA GLY A 48 -19.33 -0.79 -21.50
C GLY A 48 -20.79 -0.84 -21.96
N ALA A 49 -21.12 -1.70 -22.94
CA ALA A 49 -22.50 -1.99 -23.35
C ALA A 49 -23.13 -3.14 -22.55
N ALA A 50 -22.34 -3.81 -21.69
CA ALA A 50 -22.85 -4.88 -20.84
C ALA A 50 -23.62 -4.32 -19.63
N PRO A 51 -24.65 -5.00 -19.13
CA PRO A 51 -25.35 -4.60 -17.93
C PRO A 51 -24.36 -4.34 -16.78
N SER A 52 -24.66 -3.37 -15.92
CA SER A 52 -23.82 -3.01 -14.76
C SER A 52 -23.49 -4.19 -13.83
N THR A 53 -24.22 -5.28 -13.95
CA THR A 53 -24.00 -6.55 -13.23
C THR A 53 -22.79 -7.35 -13.71
N THR A 54 -22.27 -7.07 -14.91
CA THR A 54 -21.09 -7.77 -15.48
C THR A 54 -19.78 -7.05 -15.21
N LEU A 55 -19.83 -5.82 -14.71
CA LEU A 55 -18.64 -5.07 -14.36
C LEU A 55 -18.01 -5.65 -13.08
N ARG A 56 -16.72 -5.95 -13.15
CA ARG A 56 -15.97 -6.44 -11.99
C ARG A 56 -15.75 -5.28 -11.02
N ARG A 57 -16.30 -5.41 -9.82
CA ARG A 57 -16.07 -4.49 -8.71
C ARG A 57 -15.00 -5.05 -7.78
N ILE A 58 -14.03 -4.21 -7.45
CA ILE A 58 -12.98 -4.53 -6.48
C ILE A 58 -13.38 -3.88 -5.16
N PRO A 59 -13.69 -4.65 -4.11
CA PRO A 59 -14.09 -4.11 -2.82
C PRO A 59 -12.91 -3.45 -2.10
N ILE A 60 -13.23 -2.38 -1.36
CA ILE A 60 -12.27 -1.62 -0.57
C ILE A 60 -12.61 -1.81 0.91
N TYR A 61 -11.63 -2.28 1.68
CA TYR A 61 -11.72 -2.48 3.12
C TYR A 61 -10.93 -1.42 3.85
N TRP A 62 -11.50 -0.89 4.93
CA TRP A 62 -10.93 0.17 5.74
C TRP A 62 -10.33 -0.43 7.00
N VAL A 63 -9.03 -0.20 7.20
CA VAL A 63 -8.27 -0.73 8.34
C VAL A 63 -7.86 0.44 9.22
N PRO A 64 -8.47 0.60 10.40
CA PRO A 64 -8.06 1.64 11.33
C PRO A 64 -6.70 1.32 11.93
N ILE A 65 -5.90 2.35 12.18
CA ILE A 65 -4.67 2.21 12.94
C ILE A 65 -5.04 2.02 14.41
N HIS A 66 -4.46 0.99 15.04
CA HIS A 66 -4.74 0.72 16.43
C HIS A 66 -4.34 1.92 17.31
N PRO A 67 -5.19 2.38 18.26
CA PRO A 67 -4.90 3.57 19.08
C PRO A 67 -3.53 3.54 19.78
N LYS A 68 -3.06 2.35 20.20
CA LYS A 68 -1.73 2.19 20.81
C LYS A 68 -0.57 2.41 19.84
N ASP A 69 -0.83 2.34 18.53
CA ASP A 69 0.21 2.47 17.49
C ASP A 69 0.25 3.89 16.92
N ARG A 70 -0.82 4.68 17.11
CA ARG A 70 -1.01 6.00 16.54
C ARG A 70 0.11 6.99 16.91
N ASP A 71 0.51 7.00 18.20
CA ASP A 71 1.53 7.91 18.71
C ASP A 71 2.93 7.27 18.82
N ARG A 72 3.03 5.97 18.62
CA ARG A 72 4.26 5.23 18.89
C ARG A 72 4.89 4.59 17.66
N ARG A 73 4.09 4.23 16.69
CA ARG A 73 4.51 3.52 15.47
C ARG A 73 3.84 4.09 14.24
N ASP A 74 3.65 5.40 14.22
CA ASP A 74 3.04 6.10 13.08
C ASP A 74 4.04 6.22 11.93
N CYS A 75 4.22 5.12 11.21
CA CYS A 75 5.07 5.05 10.04
C CYS A 75 4.47 4.13 8.96
N LEU A 76 4.78 4.43 7.71
CA LEU A 76 4.25 3.69 6.56
C LEU A 76 4.63 2.21 6.59
N SER A 77 5.86 1.89 6.98
CA SER A 77 6.33 0.49 7.10
C SER A 77 5.46 -0.33 8.05
N TRP A 78 5.09 0.26 9.19
CA TRP A 78 4.18 -0.40 10.13
C TRP A 78 2.77 -0.52 9.57
N SER A 79 2.27 0.51 8.88
CA SER A 79 0.95 0.50 8.26
C SER A 79 0.81 -0.61 7.22
N VAL A 80 1.84 -0.84 6.41
CA VAL A 80 1.87 -1.96 5.44
C VAL A 80 1.76 -3.30 6.16
N ILE A 81 2.57 -3.53 7.19
CA ILE A 81 2.55 -4.79 7.96
C ILE A 81 1.24 -4.97 8.72
N HIS A 82 0.68 -3.89 9.25
CA HIS A 82 -0.62 -3.91 9.95
C HIS A 82 -1.77 -4.23 8.99
N GLY A 83 -1.78 -3.64 7.79
CA GLY A 83 -2.76 -3.92 6.75
C GLY A 83 -2.73 -5.38 6.29
N ALA A 84 -1.55 -5.91 5.99
CA ALA A 84 -1.38 -7.30 5.62
C ALA A 84 -1.80 -8.27 6.74
N LEU A 85 -1.45 -7.96 8.01
CA LEU A 85 -1.88 -8.77 9.15
C LEU A 85 -3.41 -8.75 9.34
N SER A 86 -4.03 -7.60 9.13
CA SER A 86 -5.49 -7.43 9.26
C SER A 86 -6.21 -8.24 8.18
N SER A 87 -5.75 -8.13 6.94
CA SER A 87 -6.26 -8.94 5.83
C SER A 87 -6.10 -10.44 6.10
N PHE A 88 -4.92 -10.87 6.53
CA PHE A 88 -4.67 -12.26 6.90
C PHE A 88 -5.63 -12.76 8.00
N LYS A 89 -5.82 -11.99 9.06
CA LYS A 89 -6.70 -12.36 10.18
C LYS A 89 -8.14 -12.52 9.73
N VAL A 90 -8.67 -11.58 8.95
CA VAL A 90 -10.03 -11.65 8.42
C VAL A 90 -10.18 -12.84 7.49
N ALA A 91 -9.28 -13.02 6.54
CA ALA A 91 -9.32 -14.13 5.60
C ALA A 91 -9.25 -15.47 6.33
N SER A 92 -8.32 -15.66 7.27
CA SER A 92 -8.16 -16.91 8.02
C SER A 92 -9.34 -17.23 8.93
N SER A 93 -10.06 -16.23 9.42
CA SER A 93 -11.26 -16.43 10.24
C SER A 93 -12.46 -16.91 9.42
N LEU A 94 -12.50 -16.58 8.13
CA LEU A 94 -13.58 -16.99 7.23
C LEU A 94 -13.27 -18.33 6.56
N SER A 95 -12.11 -18.47 5.94
CA SER A 95 -11.67 -19.70 5.29
C SER A 95 -10.20 -19.62 4.92
N ALA A 96 -9.47 -20.73 5.05
CA ALA A 96 -8.08 -20.84 4.61
C ALA A 96 -7.88 -20.53 3.12
N TRP A 97 -8.89 -20.78 2.28
CA TRP A 97 -8.89 -20.51 0.84
C TRP A 97 -8.91 -19.01 0.49
N LEU A 98 -9.29 -18.15 1.43
CA LEU A 98 -9.37 -16.71 1.24
C LEU A 98 -8.06 -16.01 1.61
N ILE A 99 -7.10 -16.73 2.18
CA ILE A 99 -5.80 -16.15 2.56
C ILE A 99 -5.07 -15.75 1.27
N PRO A 100 -4.69 -14.47 1.13
CA PRO A 100 -3.96 -14.03 -0.06
C PRO A 100 -2.60 -14.73 -0.17
N ASP A 101 -2.28 -15.24 -1.36
CA ASP A 101 -0.95 -15.76 -1.64
C ASP A 101 0.09 -14.63 -1.71
N LYS A 102 -0.36 -13.45 -2.11
CA LYS A 102 0.49 -12.29 -2.34
C LYS A 102 -0.23 -10.99 -1.99
N TYR A 103 0.52 -10.04 -1.46
CA TYR A 103 0.12 -8.66 -1.20
C TYR A 103 0.78 -7.73 -2.20
N TYR A 104 0.01 -6.84 -2.80
CA TYR A 104 0.49 -5.71 -3.58
C TYR A 104 0.42 -4.45 -2.71
N VAL A 105 1.53 -3.74 -2.59
CA VAL A 105 1.62 -2.50 -1.82
C VAL A 105 1.73 -1.32 -2.77
N SER A 106 0.87 -0.33 -2.59
CA SER A 106 0.93 0.96 -3.25
C SER A 106 0.93 2.07 -2.21
N PHE A 107 1.70 3.12 -2.47
CA PHE A 107 1.80 4.28 -1.59
C PHE A 107 1.16 5.50 -2.25
N PRO A 108 0.35 6.28 -1.51
CA PRO A 108 -0.22 7.52 -2.05
C PRO A 108 0.83 8.56 -2.44
N HIS A 109 2.06 8.40 -1.97
CA HIS A 109 3.18 9.31 -2.18
C HIS A 109 4.02 8.97 -3.43
N GLY A 110 3.79 7.80 -4.05
CA GLY A 110 4.41 7.42 -5.33
C GLY A 110 3.41 7.58 -6.46
N LEU A 111 3.70 8.40 -7.45
CA LEU A 111 2.78 8.66 -8.56
C LEU A 111 3.45 8.38 -9.90
N PHE A 112 2.79 7.58 -10.73
CA PHE A 112 3.17 7.26 -12.11
C PHE A 112 1.93 6.83 -12.90
N ASP A 113 2.04 6.65 -14.21
CA ASP A 113 0.93 6.10 -15.00
C ASP A 113 0.77 4.60 -14.74
N PRO A 114 -0.30 4.13 -14.09
CA PRO A 114 -0.49 2.72 -13.76
C PRO A 114 -1.03 1.89 -14.93
N LYS A 115 -1.46 2.49 -16.05
CA LYS A 115 -2.07 1.76 -17.19
C LYS A 115 -1.20 0.61 -17.73
N PRO A 116 0.15 0.74 -17.83
CA PRO A 116 1.00 -0.36 -18.28
C PRO A 116 0.95 -1.60 -17.39
N LEU A 117 0.62 -1.47 -16.10
CA LEU A 117 0.47 -2.60 -15.18
C LEU A 117 -0.60 -3.60 -15.63
N GLN A 118 -1.60 -3.13 -16.39
CA GLN A 118 -2.63 -3.99 -16.97
C GLN A 118 -2.04 -5.16 -17.76
N LYS A 119 -0.99 -4.90 -18.53
CA LYS A 119 -0.30 -5.93 -19.33
C LYS A 119 0.54 -6.89 -18.47
N LEU A 120 0.86 -6.47 -17.26
CA LEU A 120 1.70 -7.22 -16.33
C LEU A 120 0.90 -8.01 -15.29
N ARG A 121 -0.43 -7.88 -15.23
CA ARG A 121 -1.30 -8.51 -14.21
C ARG A 121 -0.99 -9.98 -13.97
N THR A 122 -0.91 -10.77 -15.04
CA THR A 122 -0.61 -12.19 -14.91
C THR A 122 0.77 -12.43 -14.31
N LYS A 123 1.77 -11.66 -14.75
CA LYS A 123 3.12 -11.76 -14.21
C LYS A 123 3.21 -11.32 -12.76
N ILE A 124 2.54 -10.22 -12.41
CA ILE A 124 2.44 -9.73 -11.01
C ILE A 124 1.84 -10.81 -10.11
N LYS A 125 0.84 -11.54 -10.60
CA LYS A 125 0.16 -12.60 -9.84
C LYS A 125 1.00 -13.88 -9.74
N THR A 126 1.67 -14.30 -10.80
CA THR A 126 2.32 -15.63 -10.88
C THR A 126 3.79 -15.63 -10.49
N GLN A 127 4.53 -14.54 -10.71
CA GLN A 127 5.95 -14.48 -10.36
C GLN A 127 6.14 -14.22 -8.87
N ASN A 128 7.28 -14.67 -8.32
CA ASN A 128 7.50 -14.59 -6.87
C ASN A 128 7.39 -13.17 -6.34
N ASN A 129 8.11 -12.21 -6.92
CA ASN A 129 8.07 -10.82 -6.50
C ASN A 129 7.97 -9.88 -7.70
N PHE A 130 7.40 -8.71 -7.46
CA PHE A 130 7.28 -7.62 -8.43
C PHE A 130 7.65 -6.31 -7.74
N TYR A 131 8.42 -5.48 -8.43
CA TYR A 131 8.84 -4.16 -7.96
C TYR A 131 8.64 -3.12 -9.05
N VAL A 132 8.14 -1.97 -8.64
CA VAL A 132 8.24 -0.75 -9.43
C VAL A 132 9.55 -0.07 -9.04
N SER A 133 10.33 0.37 -10.03
CA SER A 133 11.54 1.15 -9.84
C SER A 133 11.46 2.49 -10.56
N SER A 134 12.24 3.43 -10.12
CA SER A 134 12.47 4.71 -10.77
C SER A 134 13.95 5.08 -10.62
N ASP A 135 14.66 5.24 -11.73
CA ASP A 135 16.10 5.54 -11.73
C ASP A 135 16.90 4.56 -10.84
N ASN A 136 16.58 3.27 -10.90
CA ASN A 136 17.11 2.20 -10.04
C ASN A 136 16.79 2.34 -8.54
N ASN A 137 15.91 3.24 -8.14
CA ASN A 137 15.45 3.36 -6.76
C ASN A 137 14.15 2.56 -6.55
N THR A 138 14.08 1.92 -5.41
CA THR A 138 12.94 1.09 -4.98
C THR A 138 12.57 1.41 -3.53
N VAL A 139 11.62 0.67 -2.99
CA VAL A 139 11.26 0.75 -1.57
C VAL A 139 12.45 0.51 -0.63
N GLU A 140 13.50 -0.19 -1.06
CA GLU A 140 14.73 -0.39 -0.29
C GLU A 140 15.55 0.90 -0.11
N ASN A 141 15.35 1.87 -0.97
CA ASN A 141 15.99 3.18 -0.93
C ASN A 141 15.06 4.27 -0.35
N ASP A 142 14.04 3.86 0.41
CA ASP A 142 13.00 4.74 0.96
C ASP A 142 12.16 5.48 -0.11
N TYR A 143 12.14 4.98 -1.36
CA TYR A 143 11.24 5.46 -2.38
C TYR A 143 9.83 4.84 -2.19
N TYR A 144 8.81 5.63 -2.47
CA TYR A 144 7.41 5.18 -2.36
C TYR A 144 6.96 4.40 -3.60
N THR A 145 7.85 3.53 -4.10
CA THR A 145 7.54 2.64 -5.22
C THR A 145 6.79 1.41 -4.76
N SER A 146 5.92 0.93 -5.62
CA SER A 146 5.05 -0.21 -5.32
C SER A 146 5.80 -1.52 -5.45
N PHE A 147 5.39 -2.50 -4.66
CA PHE A 147 6.01 -3.82 -4.65
C PHE A 147 5.03 -4.91 -4.21
N THR A 148 5.43 -6.15 -4.41
CA THR A 148 4.68 -7.31 -3.89
C THR A 148 5.52 -8.10 -2.90
N PHE A 149 4.83 -8.78 -1.99
CA PHE A 149 5.42 -9.77 -1.09
C PHE A 149 4.42 -10.87 -0.78
N GLY A 150 4.95 -12.05 -0.51
CA GLY A 150 4.19 -13.22 -0.11
C GLY A 150 4.25 -13.48 1.40
N LYS A 151 3.85 -14.69 1.78
CA LYS A 151 3.80 -15.12 3.18
C LYS A 151 5.17 -15.18 3.84
N ASP A 152 6.19 -15.66 3.12
CA ASP A 152 7.54 -15.85 3.67
C ASP A 152 8.22 -14.50 3.91
N GLU A 153 8.09 -13.58 2.97
CA GLU A 153 8.57 -12.20 3.11
C GLU A 153 7.83 -11.48 4.24
N PHE A 154 6.53 -11.67 4.40
CA PHE A 154 5.77 -11.12 5.52
C PHE A 154 6.35 -11.55 6.88
N VAL A 155 6.73 -12.81 7.02
CA VAL A 155 7.39 -13.32 8.24
C VAL A 155 8.76 -12.67 8.44
N LYS A 156 9.55 -12.50 7.35
CA LYS A 156 10.84 -11.78 7.39
C LYS A 156 10.66 -10.34 7.85
N TYR A 157 9.74 -9.58 7.23
CA TYR A 157 9.50 -8.17 7.56
C TYR A 157 9.05 -7.98 9.02
N ARG A 158 8.18 -8.84 9.51
CA ARG A 158 7.82 -8.84 10.93
C ARG A 158 9.02 -9.14 11.84
N ARG A 159 9.92 -10.01 11.40
CA ARG A 159 11.14 -10.33 12.14
C ARG A 159 12.12 -9.17 12.13
N ASN A 160 12.26 -8.43 11.02
CA ASN A 160 13.08 -7.22 10.93
C ASN A 160 12.61 -6.16 11.94
N ILE A 161 11.30 -5.93 12.03
CA ILE A 161 10.73 -5.06 13.07
C ILE A 161 11.08 -5.54 14.47
N ARG A 162 11.07 -6.83 14.75
CA ARG A 162 11.36 -7.38 16.07
C ARG A 162 12.86 -7.36 16.43
N LYS A 163 13.74 -7.61 15.45
CA LYS A 163 15.20 -7.70 15.71
C LYS A 163 15.82 -6.36 16.13
N GLY A 164 15.29 -5.25 15.63
CA GLY A 164 15.85 -3.92 15.92
C GLY A 164 15.41 -3.32 17.25
N THR A 165 14.60 -4.01 18.07
CA THR A 165 13.81 -3.32 19.09
C THR A 165 13.35 -4.22 20.22
N GLY A 166 14.29 -4.73 20.97
CA GLY A 166 13.99 -5.36 22.25
C GLY A 166 13.55 -4.34 23.32
N MET A 167 13.14 -4.82 24.49
CA MET A 167 13.05 -3.98 25.70
C MET A 167 14.41 -3.79 26.37
N TRP A 168 15.40 -4.57 25.99
CA TRP A 168 16.69 -4.69 26.67
C TRP A 168 17.83 -4.29 25.74
N SER A 169 18.85 -3.67 26.29
CA SER A 169 20.09 -3.37 25.59
C SER A 169 20.81 -4.66 25.22
N SER A 170 21.25 -4.78 23.96
CA SER A 170 22.09 -5.90 23.51
C SER A 170 23.58 -5.73 23.90
N GLU A 171 23.97 -4.56 24.38
CA GLU A 171 25.34 -4.21 24.71
C GLU A 171 25.63 -4.40 26.20
N ASP A 172 24.61 -4.28 27.05
CA ASP A 172 24.72 -4.36 28.50
C ASP A 172 24.36 -5.79 29.00
N LEU A 173 25.25 -6.72 28.81
CA LEU A 173 25.06 -8.12 29.21
C LEU A 173 25.81 -8.42 30.54
N ASP A 174 25.24 -9.30 31.37
CA ASP A 174 25.94 -9.86 32.54
C ASP A 174 26.94 -10.96 32.12
N SER A 175 27.67 -11.53 33.09
CA SER A 175 28.64 -12.61 32.88
C SER A 175 28.02 -13.89 32.26
N ARG A 176 26.70 -14.00 32.22
CA ARG A 176 25.93 -15.12 31.64
C ARG A 176 25.31 -14.76 30.31
N GLY A 177 25.56 -13.55 29.76
CA GLY A 177 24.98 -13.08 28.51
C GLY A 177 23.52 -12.61 28.64
N ILE A 178 23.04 -12.31 29.86
CA ILE A 178 21.69 -11.83 30.11
C ILE A 178 21.70 -10.29 30.11
N PRO A 179 20.82 -9.64 29.35
CA PRO A 179 20.71 -8.19 29.34
C PRO A 179 20.38 -7.62 30.73
N THR A 180 21.14 -6.61 31.15
CA THR A 180 21.02 -5.98 32.48
C THR A 180 20.30 -4.64 32.46
N LYS A 181 20.29 -3.93 31.32
CA LYS A 181 19.65 -2.62 31.18
C LYS A 181 18.53 -2.65 30.18
N THR A 182 17.47 -1.92 30.47
CA THR A 182 16.39 -1.64 29.52
C THR A 182 16.76 -0.48 28.61
N LEU A 183 16.40 -0.59 27.34
CA LEU A 183 16.51 0.52 26.40
C LEU A 183 15.67 1.72 26.84
N PRO A 184 16.09 2.96 26.52
CA PRO A 184 15.22 4.14 26.61
C PRO A 184 13.89 3.90 25.91
N ILE A 185 12.84 4.59 26.35
CA ILE A 185 11.48 4.38 25.82
C ILE A 185 11.44 4.65 24.30
N GLU A 186 12.20 5.65 23.85
CA GLU A 186 12.30 6.08 22.46
C GLU A 186 12.94 5.04 21.53
N GLU A 187 13.80 4.19 22.10
CA GLU A 187 14.49 3.13 21.37
C GLU A 187 13.76 1.78 21.42
N ARG A 188 12.72 1.66 22.24
CA ARG A 188 11.92 0.44 22.30
C ARG A 188 11.07 0.31 21.04
N TRP A 189 10.91 -0.92 20.57
CA TRP A 189 10.12 -1.20 19.36
C TRP A 189 8.72 -0.56 19.37
N SER A 190 8.13 -0.40 20.55
CA SER A 190 6.80 0.20 20.73
C SER A 190 6.75 1.71 20.47
N ALA A 191 7.89 2.38 20.36
CA ALA A 191 7.98 3.82 20.10
C ALA A 191 8.83 4.13 18.85
N LYS A 192 9.46 3.13 18.24
CA LYS A 192 10.36 3.34 17.11
C LYS A 192 9.59 3.55 15.81
N HIS A 193 9.98 4.59 15.09
CA HIS A 193 9.58 4.82 13.71
C HIS A 193 10.53 4.09 12.76
N PHE A 194 9.99 3.30 11.85
CA PHE A 194 10.75 2.53 10.87
C PHE A 194 10.71 3.23 9.52
N LYS A 195 11.86 3.38 8.89
CA LYS A 195 11.92 3.70 7.46
C LYS A 195 11.47 2.49 6.64
N LEU A 196 11.15 2.70 5.37
CA LEU A 196 10.82 1.60 4.46
C LEU A 196 12.01 0.65 4.33
N SER A 197 13.22 1.21 4.16
CA SER A 197 14.48 0.48 4.07
C SER A 197 14.81 -0.36 5.31
N ASP A 198 14.38 0.03 6.51
CA ASP A 198 14.60 -0.76 7.73
C ASP A 198 13.82 -2.09 7.70
N VAL A 199 12.63 -2.07 7.12
CA VAL A 199 11.68 -3.20 7.14
C VAL A 199 11.77 -4.02 5.87
N PHE A 200 11.77 -3.38 4.70
CA PHE A 200 11.69 -4.01 3.39
C PHE A 200 13.07 -4.19 2.73
N LYS A 201 14.11 -4.32 3.52
CA LYS A 201 15.44 -4.71 3.06
C LYS A 201 15.50 -6.19 2.70
N GLU A 202 16.52 -6.57 1.95
CA GLU A 202 16.77 -7.95 1.50
C GLU A 202 15.68 -8.44 0.52
N LEU A 203 15.17 -7.53 -0.30
CA LEU A 203 14.34 -7.90 -1.43
C LEU A 203 15.23 -8.60 -2.47
N ASP A 204 14.84 -9.78 -2.90
CA ASP A 204 15.55 -10.44 -3.99
C ASP A 204 15.13 -9.82 -5.33
N ILE A 205 15.72 -8.65 -5.64
CA ILE A 205 15.41 -7.91 -6.88
C ILE A 205 15.92 -8.69 -8.10
N THR A 206 16.97 -9.49 -7.94
CA THR A 206 17.62 -10.18 -9.08
C THR A 206 16.75 -11.25 -9.72
N THR A 207 15.91 -11.91 -8.93
CA THR A 207 14.96 -12.93 -9.43
C THR A 207 13.55 -12.40 -9.63
N SER A 208 13.33 -11.12 -9.39
CA SER A 208 12.01 -10.48 -9.41
C SER A 208 11.70 -9.82 -10.74
N LEU A 209 10.42 -9.62 -11.02
CA LEU A 209 9.98 -8.77 -12.11
C LEU A 209 10.09 -7.30 -11.68
N VAL A 210 10.96 -6.56 -12.35
CA VAL A 210 11.10 -5.11 -12.13
C VAL A 210 10.42 -4.37 -13.28
N TYR A 211 9.58 -3.42 -12.95
CA TYR A 211 8.98 -2.47 -13.89
C TYR A 211 9.56 -1.09 -13.63
N GLU A 212 10.37 -0.59 -14.57
CA GLU A 212 10.85 0.79 -14.53
C GLU A 212 9.73 1.71 -14.94
N ALA A 213 9.27 2.55 -13.99
CA ALA A 213 8.19 3.49 -14.24
C ALA A 213 8.74 4.78 -14.84
N PRO A 214 8.37 5.12 -16.08
CA PRO A 214 8.67 6.43 -16.61
C PRO A 214 7.88 7.49 -15.83
N ASP A 215 8.41 8.68 -15.73
CA ASP A 215 7.74 9.83 -15.10
C ASP A 215 7.22 9.52 -13.68
N PHE A 216 8.05 8.88 -12.85
CA PHE A 216 7.71 8.60 -11.47
C PHE A 216 7.98 9.83 -10.58
N TYR A 217 6.98 10.19 -9.77
CA TYR A 217 7.08 11.27 -8.78
C TYR A 217 7.06 10.70 -7.37
N ASN A 218 8.21 10.80 -6.68
CA ASN A 218 8.33 10.45 -5.27
C ASN A 218 8.00 11.65 -4.41
N LEU A 219 6.79 11.72 -3.88
CA LEU A 219 6.26 12.87 -3.12
C LEU A 219 6.69 12.81 -1.64
N ALA A 220 8.01 12.70 -1.41
CA ALA A 220 8.57 12.59 -0.06
C ALA A 220 8.47 13.91 0.73
N ASP A 221 8.48 15.04 0.04
CA ASP A 221 8.49 16.36 0.62
C ASP A 221 7.62 17.36 -0.16
N TRP A 222 7.48 18.58 0.40
CA TRP A 222 6.71 19.65 -0.21
C TRP A 222 7.26 20.14 -1.56
N ASN A 223 8.57 20.13 -1.74
CA ASN A 223 9.17 20.56 -3.01
C ASN A 223 8.87 19.58 -4.12
N SER A 224 8.99 18.27 -3.85
CA SER A 224 8.63 17.20 -4.77
C SER A 224 7.15 17.30 -5.17
N TYR A 225 6.26 17.55 -4.20
CA TYR A 225 4.84 17.76 -4.47
C TYR A 225 4.59 18.99 -5.35
N ARG A 226 5.26 20.10 -5.08
CA ARG A 226 5.13 21.31 -5.90
C ARG A 226 5.62 21.10 -7.33
N ASN A 227 6.75 20.38 -7.52
CA ASN A 227 7.26 20.03 -8.83
C ASN A 227 6.28 19.14 -9.60
N TYR A 228 5.67 18.17 -8.92
CA TYR A 228 4.61 17.36 -9.49
C TYR A 228 3.41 18.20 -9.95
N LEU A 229 2.93 19.14 -9.14
CA LEU A 229 1.81 20.02 -9.51
C LEU A 229 2.12 20.92 -10.70
N ALA A 230 3.39 21.30 -10.91
CA ALA A 230 3.85 22.10 -12.03
C ALA A 230 4.14 21.28 -13.30
N SER A 231 4.03 19.95 -13.23
CA SER A 231 4.32 19.07 -14.36
C SER A 231 3.10 18.86 -15.27
N GLU A 232 3.34 18.60 -16.56
CA GLU A 232 2.29 18.19 -17.49
C GLU A 232 1.64 16.86 -17.07
N PHE A 233 2.37 16.01 -16.39
CA PHE A 233 1.86 14.75 -15.85
C PHE A 233 0.66 14.96 -14.91
N CYS A 234 0.71 16.00 -14.08
CA CYS A 234 -0.39 16.33 -13.16
C CYS A 234 -1.70 16.60 -13.91
N GLU A 235 -1.63 17.21 -15.10
CA GLU A 235 -2.81 17.52 -15.90
C GLU A 235 -3.32 16.30 -16.68
N THR A 236 -2.39 15.49 -17.20
CA THR A 236 -2.72 14.42 -18.16
C THR A 236 -3.05 13.08 -17.52
N VAL A 237 -2.36 12.71 -16.44
CA VAL A 237 -2.41 11.35 -15.88
C VAL A 237 -3.00 11.29 -14.48
N SER A 238 -2.92 12.38 -13.72
CA SER A 238 -3.26 12.36 -12.29
C SER A 238 -4.75 12.30 -11.97
N ARG A 239 -5.62 12.49 -12.95
CA ARG A 239 -7.08 12.40 -12.74
C ARG A 239 -7.59 11.07 -13.25
N PRO A 240 -7.77 10.08 -12.36
CA PRO A 240 -8.39 8.84 -12.78
C PRO A 240 -9.81 9.10 -13.30
N PRO A 241 -10.26 8.34 -14.30
CA PRO A 241 -11.61 8.45 -14.83
C PRO A 241 -12.63 8.32 -13.69
N LYS A 242 -13.58 9.26 -13.65
CA LYS A 242 -14.63 9.28 -12.62
C LYS A 242 -15.46 8.01 -12.61
N GLU A 243 -15.62 7.39 -13.75
CA GLU A 243 -16.37 6.16 -13.95
C GLU A 243 -15.80 4.96 -13.21
N MET A 244 -14.53 5.01 -12.86
CA MET A 244 -13.90 3.95 -12.05
C MET A 244 -14.36 3.96 -10.60
N PHE A 245 -14.68 5.14 -10.06
CA PHE A 245 -15.13 5.29 -8.69
C PHE A 245 -16.64 5.29 -8.62
N TYR A 246 -17.19 4.51 -7.72
CA TYR A 246 -18.56 4.66 -7.32
C TYR A 246 -18.65 5.84 -6.35
N TYR A 247 -18.80 7.02 -6.91
CA TYR A 247 -19.32 8.12 -6.11
C TYR A 247 -20.71 7.67 -5.69
N ARG A 248 -20.95 7.53 -4.37
CA ARG A 248 -22.31 7.51 -3.88
C ARG A 248 -22.96 8.70 -4.54
N GLU A 249 -23.88 8.46 -5.45
CA GLU A 249 -24.86 9.46 -5.80
C GLU A 249 -25.56 9.78 -4.48
N PHE A 250 -25.02 10.72 -3.75
CA PHE A 250 -25.86 11.55 -2.94
C PHE A 250 -26.71 12.25 -4.00
N ASN A 251 -27.83 11.61 -4.34
CA ASN A 251 -28.96 12.33 -4.85
C ASN A 251 -29.12 13.47 -3.86
N TYR A 252 -28.61 14.61 -4.22
CA TYR A 252 -28.99 15.84 -3.57
C TYR A 252 -30.50 15.83 -3.68
N ILE A 253 -31.15 15.52 -2.55
CA ILE A 253 -32.58 15.67 -2.39
C ILE A 253 -32.83 17.18 -2.47
N GLY A 254 -32.64 17.75 -3.63
CA GLY A 254 -32.67 19.20 -3.84
C GLY A 254 -32.62 19.62 -5.29
N GLU A 255 -32.19 18.76 -6.23
CA GLU A 255 -32.20 19.09 -7.66
C GLU A 255 -33.09 18.12 -8.44
N LYS A 256 -34.34 18.07 -8.06
CA LYS A 256 -35.46 17.80 -8.98
C LYS A 256 -36.25 19.08 -9.08
N GLN A 257 -35.82 19.95 -9.94
CA GLN A 257 -36.68 20.92 -10.63
C GLN A 257 -36.49 20.77 -12.15
#